data_c63d2de62b77851a37a9f28eeab84a16
#
_entry.id   c63d2de62b77851a37a9f28eeab84a16
#
_cell.length_a   1.000
_cell.length_b   1.000
_cell.length_c   1.000
_cell.angle_alpha   90.00
_cell.angle_beta   90.00
_cell.angle_gamma   90.00
#
_symmetry.space_group_name_H-M   'P 1'
#
loop_
_entity.id
_entity.type
_entity.pdbx_description
1 polymer ?
#
loop_
_entity_poly.entity_id
_entity_poly.type
_entity_poly.pdbx_seq_one_letter_code
_entity_poly.pdbx_strand_id
1 'polypeptide(L)'
;MKLLTTIAAVLISISALSQDYVKYENHSFLLNEEIIEMRDMKRLTRKYRTGGQNLKNGIASFNTVKYPVSRVPLFLGGASVVLIGPVIVLIASESSGDQFLAVLAGGSYVVIGGVIMSRSFLSNEKFIKRADKQFQKVADKLNEAINQQGNKKLQKVMGQ
;
A
#
# COMPACT_ATOMS: atom_id res chain seq x y z
N MET A 1 -29.28 43.05 -15.16
CA MET A 1 -27.85 42.66 -14.99
C MET A 1 -27.59 41.84 -13.74
N LYS A 2 -28.16 42.15 -12.57
CA LYS A 2 -27.89 41.39 -11.30
C LYS A 2 -28.33 39.92 -11.36
N LEU A 3 -29.39 39.54 -12.08
CA LEU A 3 -29.85 38.17 -12.19
C LEU A 3 -28.86 37.26 -12.98
N LEU A 4 -28.30 37.80 -14.05
CA LEU A 4 -27.34 37.07 -14.90
C LEU A 4 -26.00 36.78 -14.14
N THR A 5 -25.55 37.74 -13.33
CA THR A 5 -24.35 37.55 -12.48
C THR A 5 -24.60 36.53 -11.38
N THR A 6 -25.81 36.47 -10.81
CA THR A 6 -26.18 35.49 -9.79
C THR A 6 -26.24 34.07 -10.39
N ILE A 7 -26.82 33.91 -11.58
CA ILE A 7 -26.90 32.63 -12.28
C ILE A 7 -25.49 32.15 -12.69
N ALA A 8 -24.63 33.05 -13.18
CA ALA A 8 -23.26 32.71 -13.52
C ALA A 8 -22.47 32.29 -12.27
N ALA A 9 -22.65 32.97 -11.14
CA ALA A 9 -22.00 32.61 -9.86
C ALA A 9 -22.47 31.25 -9.34
N VAL A 10 -23.76 30.93 -9.47
CA VAL A 10 -24.32 29.60 -9.09
C VAL A 10 -23.80 28.49 -10.02
N LEU A 11 -23.73 28.72 -11.32
CA LEU A 11 -23.19 27.75 -12.28
C LEU A 11 -21.69 27.50 -12.06
N ILE A 12 -20.91 28.54 -11.75
CA ILE A 12 -19.50 28.40 -11.39
C ILE A 12 -19.34 27.64 -10.07
N SER A 13 -20.22 27.86 -9.10
CA SER A 13 -20.21 27.13 -7.82
C SER A 13 -20.55 25.65 -8.00
N ILE A 14 -21.47 25.30 -8.89
CA ILE A 14 -21.84 23.90 -9.20
C ILE A 14 -20.70 23.18 -9.93
N SER A 15 -20.02 23.84 -10.87
CA SER A 15 -18.88 23.26 -11.55
C SER A 15 -17.62 23.15 -10.66
N ALA A 16 -17.51 24.01 -9.63
CA ALA A 16 -16.45 23.89 -8.61
C ALA A 16 -16.71 22.75 -7.60
N LEU A 17 -17.94 22.28 -7.47
CA LEU A 17 -18.33 21.16 -6.60
C LEU A 17 -18.14 19.79 -7.23
N SER A 18 -17.89 19.70 -8.53
CA SER A 18 -17.50 18.45 -9.21
C SER A 18 -16.01 18.18 -8.95
N GLN A 19 -15.66 17.90 -7.69
CA GLN A 19 -14.33 17.41 -7.37
C GLN A 19 -14.25 15.94 -7.73
N ASP A 20 -13.20 15.57 -8.45
CA ASP A 20 -12.90 14.17 -8.70
C ASP A 20 -12.88 13.41 -7.37
N TYR A 21 -13.62 12.32 -7.31
CA TYR A 21 -13.70 11.47 -6.13
C TYR A 21 -13.29 10.05 -6.49
N VAL A 22 -12.32 9.51 -5.76
CA VAL A 22 -11.84 8.15 -5.94
C VAL A 22 -12.42 7.25 -4.86
N LYS A 23 -13.08 6.16 -5.26
CA LYS A 23 -13.62 5.13 -4.38
C LYS A 23 -12.96 3.79 -4.70
N TYR A 24 -12.76 2.97 -3.67
CA TYR A 24 -12.37 1.58 -3.85
C TYR A 24 -13.48 0.70 -3.33
N GLU A 25 -14.08 -0.07 -4.22
CA GLU A 25 -15.24 -0.95 -3.92
C GLU A 25 -15.22 -2.16 -4.83
N ASN A 26 -15.66 -3.32 -4.33
CA ASN A 26 -15.73 -4.58 -5.09
C ASN A 26 -14.43 -4.92 -5.83
N HIS A 27 -13.27 -4.72 -5.17
CA HIS A 27 -11.92 -4.94 -5.72
C HIS A 27 -11.57 -4.07 -6.93
N SER A 28 -12.28 -2.97 -7.13
CA SER A 28 -12.09 -2.03 -8.24
C SER A 28 -11.96 -0.60 -7.75
N PHE A 29 -11.19 0.21 -8.48
CA PHE A 29 -11.16 1.66 -8.27
C PHE A 29 -12.19 2.33 -9.15
N LEU A 30 -12.93 3.27 -8.60
CA LEU A 30 -13.88 4.11 -9.31
C LEU A 30 -13.41 5.57 -9.19
N LEU A 31 -13.50 6.30 -10.30
CA LEU A 31 -13.34 7.76 -10.35
C LEU A 31 -14.65 8.34 -10.84
N ASN A 32 -15.34 9.11 -9.99
CA ASN A 32 -16.65 9.65 -10.29
C ASN A 32 -17.66 8.56 -10.75
N GLU A 33 -17.66 7.40 -10.04
CA GLU A 33 -18.49 6.22 -10.30
C GLU A 33 -18.10 5.38 -11.54
N GLU A 34 -17.12 5.80 -12.33
CA GLU A 34 -16.58 5.03 -13.45
C GLU A 34 -15.40 4.17 -13.01
N ILE A 35 -15.39 2.89 -13.44
CA ILE A 35 -14.28 1.98 -13.16
C ILE A 35 -13.03 2.45 -13.90
N ILE A 36 -11.94 2.61 -13.16
CA ILE A 36 -10.65 3.00 -13.72
C ILE A 36 -9.61 1.88 -13.62
N GLU A 37 -8.76 1.81 -14.62
CA GLU A 37 -7.69 0.83 -14.66
C GLU A 37 -6.58 1.11 -13.64
N MET A 38 -5.87 0.06 -13.23
CA MET A 38 -4.71 0.16 -12.35
C MET A 38 -3.60 1.10 -12.93
N ARG A 39 -3.51 1.20 -14.26
CA ARG A 39 -2.59 2.12 -14.93
C ARG A 39 -2.92 3.58 -14.65
N ASP A 40 -4.20 3.91 -14.66
CA ASP A 40 -4.65 5.28 -14.42
C ASP A 40 -4.56 5.64 -12.94
N MET A 41 -4.80 4.68 -12.04
CA MET A 41 -4.49 4.84 -10.62
C MET A 41 -3.02 5.16 -10.36
N LYS A 42 -2.08 4.49 -11.07
CA LYS A 42 -0.65 4.84 -11.00
C LYS A 42 -0.37 6.27 -11.49
N ARG A 43 -1.07 6.72 -12.52
CA ARG A 43 -0.96 8.12 -13.03
C ARG A 43 -1.48 9.12 -12.00
N LEU A 44 -2.65 8.84 -11.40
CA LEU A 44 -3.24 9.69 -10.37
C LEU A 44 -2.33 9.80 -9.13
N THR A 45 -1.81 8.69 -8.62
CA THR A 45 -0.89 8.72 -7.48
C THR A 45 0.40 9.49 -7.77
N ARG A 46 0.88 9.49 -9.01
CA ARG A 46 2.02 10.31 -9.44
C ARG A 46 1.64 11.79 -9.56
N LYS A 47 0.50 12.09 -10.19
CA LYS A 47 -0.01 13.46 -10.36
C LYS A 47 -0.16 14.17 -9.00
N TYR A 48 -0.76 13.49 -8.04
CA TYR A 48 -1.01 14.04 -6.70
C TYR A 48 0.14 13.76 -5.71
N ARG A 49 1.20 13.06 -6.11
CA ARG A 49 2.36 12.67 -5.30
C ARG A 49 2.00 11.98 -3.99
N THR A 50 0.92 11.21 -3.98
CA THR A 50 0.39 10.54 -2.79
C THR A 50 -0.08 9.13 -3.08
N GLY A 51 -0.15 8.28 -2.05
CA GLY A 51 -0.70 6.93 -2.15
C GLY A 51 0.16 5.91 -2.91
N GLY A 52 1.26 6.32 -3.56
CA GLY A 52 2.05 5.44 -4.44
C GLY A 52 2.64 4.21 -3.73
N GLN A 53 3.12 4.35 -2.49
CA GLN A 53 3.63 3.22 -1.72
C GLN A 53 2.52 2.24 -1.32
N ASN A 54 1.36 2.77 -0.91
CA ASN A 54 0.19 1.94 -0.59
C ASN A 54 -0.29 1.17 -1.83
N LEU A 55 -0.29 1.82 -3.01
CA LEU A 55 -0.65 1.17 -4.27
C LEU A 55 0.31 0.01 -4.60
N LYS A 56 1.63 0.22 -4.47
CA LYS A 56 2.63 -0.84 -4.65
C LYS A 56 2.41 -2.01 -3.69
N ASN A 57 2.17 -1.73 -2.41
CA ASN A 57 1.94 -2.75 -1.40
C ASN A 57 0.64 -3.54 -1.65
N GLY A 58 -0.42 -2.85 -2.10
CA GLY A 58 -1.67 -3.48 -2.50
C GLY A 58 -1.48 -4.43 -3.68
N ILE A 59 -0.81 -3.96 -4.75
CA ILE A 59 -0.49 -4.76 -5.93
C ILE A 59 0.36 -5.98 -5.55
N ALA A 60 1.39 -5.80 -4.72
CA ALA A 60 2.24 -6.90 -4.27
C ALA A 60 1.44 -7.97 -3.51
N SER A 61 0.54 -7.55 -2.60
CA SER A 61 -0.34 -8.47 -1.87
C SER A 61 -1.31 -9.20 -2.81
N PHE A 62 -1.89 -8.50 -3.77
CA PHE A 62 -2.79 -9.09 -4.76
C PHE A 62 -2.08 -10.08 -5.70
N ASN A 63 -0.88 -9.73 -6.17
CA ASN A 63 -0.07 -10.61 -7.01
C ASN A 63 0.34 -11.89 -6.28
N THR A 64 0.53 -11.86 -4.96
CA THR A 64 0.81 -13.05 -4.16
C THR A 64 -0.34 -14.07 -4.20
N VAL A 65 -1.57 -13.60 -4.37
CA VAL A 65 -2.75 -14.46 -4.57
C VAL A 65 -2.84 -14.96 -6.01
N LYS A 66 -2.68 -14.04 -6.97
CA LYS A 66 -2.82 -14.35 -8.40
C LYS A 66 -1.72 -15.27 -8.90
N TYR A 67 -0.51 -15.16 -8.34
CA TYR A 67 0.66 -15.95 -8.72
C TYR A 67 1.22 -16.69 -7.50
N PRO A 68 0.68 -17.88 -7.15
CA PRO A 68 1.13 -18.63 -5.96
C PRO A 68 2.63 -18.95 -5.97
N VAL A 69 3.25 -19.04 -7.15
CA VAL A 69 4.72 -19.20 -7.32
C VAL A 69 5.51 -18.08 -6.64
N SER A 70 4.92 -16.89 -6.48
CA SER A 70 5.55 -15.77 -5.75
C SER A 70 5.78 -16.03 -4.26
N ARG A 71 5.17 -17.09 -3.70
CA ARG A 71 5.38 -17.51 -2.29
C ARG A 71 6.61 -18.39 -2.12
N VAL A 72 7.07 -19.05 -3.19
CA VAL A 72 8.25 -19.92 -3.16
C VAL A 72 9.49 -19.19 -2.67
N PRO A 73 9.83 -17.97 -3.14
CA PRO A 73 10.96 -17.22 -2.61
C PRO A 73 10.84 -16.90 -1.12
N LEU A 74 9.63 -16.63 -0.61
CA LEU A 74 9.41 -16.39 0.82
C LEU A 74 9.66 -17.66 1.64
N PHE A 75 9.17 -18.79 1.16
CA PHE A 75 9.40 -20.08 1.80
C PHE A 75 10.88 -20.45 1.80
N LEU A 76 11.54 -20.43 0.64
CA LEU A 76 12.95 -20.75 0.49
C LEU A 76 13.84 -19.78 1.28
N GLY A 77 13.56 -18.48 1.22
CA GLY A 77 14.29 -17.47 1.99
C GLY A 77 14.15 -17.68 3.49
N GLY A 78 12.94 -17.95 4.00
CA GLY A 78 12.72 -18.28 5.39
C GLY A 78 13.42 -19.56 5.82
N ALA A 79 13.32 -20.63 5.00
CA ALA A 79 13.99 -21.91 5.27
C ALA A 79 15.52 -21.79 5.31
N SER A 80 16.12 -21.03 4.39
CA SER A 80 17.56 -20.81 4.39
C SER A 80 18.03 -20.06 5.66
N VAL A 81 17.27 -19.06 6.10
CA VAL A 81 17.57 -18.34 7.35
C VAL A 81 17.46 -19.26 8.58
N VAL A 82 16.45 -20.15 8.63
CA VAL A 82 16.31 -21.16 9.70
C VAL A 82 17.52 -22.09 9.73
N LEU A 83 18.01 -22.53 8.58
CA LEU A 83 19.16 -23.44 8.49
C LEU A 83 20.50 -22.79 8.89
N ILE A 84 20.64 -21.47 8.69
CA ILE A 84 21.83 -20.73 9.09
C ILE A 84 21.95 -20.64 10.62
N GLY A 85 20.86 -20.57 11.37
CA GLY A 85 20.84 -20.44 12.82
C GLY A 85 21.70 -21.50 13.54
N PRO A 86 21.47 -22.80 13.35
CA PRO A 86 22.30 -23.86 13.94
C PRO A 86 23.78 -23.79 13.56
N VAL A 87 24.10 -23.40 12.32
CA VAL A 87 25.48 -23.23 11.85
C VAL A 87 26.17 -22.12 12.62
N ILE A 88 25.50 -20.99 12.87
CA ILE A 88 26.01 -19.89 13.69
C ILE A 88 26.26 -20.36 15.12
N VAL A 89 25.37 -21.17 15.72
CA VAL A 89 25.57 -21.72 17.07
C VAL A 89 26.84 -22.54 17.12
N LEU A 90 27.04 -23.43 16.14
CA LEU A 90 28.23 -24.29 16.09
C LEU A 90 29.54 -23.48 16.00
N ILE A 91 29.60 -22.56 15.02
CA ILE A 91 30.80 -21.75 14.80
C ILE A 91 31.10 -20.85 15.99
N ALA A 92 30.10 -20.20 16.57
CA ALA A 92 30.27 -19.28 17.69
C ALA A 92 30.64 -20.03 18.98
N SER A 93 30.11 -21.22 19.22
CA SER A 93 30.45 -22.03 20.39
C SER A 93 31.90 -22.51 20.35
N GLU A 94 32.44 -22.80 19.17
CA GLU A 94 33.87 -23.19 19.03
C GLU A 94 34.81 -22.00 19.16
N SER A 95 34.43 -20.81 18.70
CA SER A 95 35.33 -19.65 18.62
C SER A 95 35.34 -18.79 19.86
N SER A 96 34.23 -18.62 20.57
CA SER A 96 34.08 -17.66 21.67
C SER A 96 34.05 -18.30 23.07
N GLY A 97 33.82 -19.61 23.16
CA GLY A 97 33.62 -20.31 24.44
C GLY A 97 32.31 -19.88 25.17
N ASP A 98 31.61 -18.88 24.69
CA ASP A 98 30.36 -18.39 25.29
C ASP A 98 29.14 -19.01 24.57
N GLN A 99 28.76 -20.19 25.07
CA GLN A 99 27.62 -20.94 24.53
C GLN A 99 26.31 -20.18 24.60
N PHE A 100 26.15 -19.32 25.61
CA PHE A 100 24.89 -18.56 25.78
C PHE A 100 24.69 -17.54 24.66
N LEU A 101 25.72 -16.75 24.33
CA LEU A 101 25.68 -15.79 23.23
C LEU A 101 25.52 -16.48 21.87
N ALA A 102 26.16 -17.63 21.67
CA ALA A 102 26.04 -18.43 20.47
C ALA A 102 24.57 -18.89 20.25
N VAL A 103 23.95 -19.40 21.32
CA VAL A 103 22.52 -19.85 21.27
C VAL A 103 21.57 -18.69 21.05
N LEU A 104 21.77 -17.52 21.67
CA LEU A 104 20.97 -16.32 21.43
C LEU A 104 21.08 -15.84 19.98
N ALA A 105 22.29 -15.78 19.45
CA ALA A 105 22.51 -15.36 18.07
C ALA A 105 21.86 -16.33 17.09
N GLY A 106 22.15 -17.62 17.15
CA GLY A 106 21.59 -18.64 16.26
C GLY A 106 20.06 -18.80 16.42
N GLY A 107 19.58 -18.73 17.67
CA GLY A 107 18.14 -18.80 17.95
C GLY A 107 17.35 -17.65 17.32
N SER A 108 17.90 -16.44 17.28
CA SER A 108 17.26 -15.30 16.63
C SER A 108 17.06 -15.53 15.11
N TYR A 109 18.00 -16.15 14.43
CA TYR A 109 17.86 -16.51 13.01
C TYR A 109 16.75 -17.54 12.79
N VAL A 110 16.63 -18.53 13.68
CA VAL A 110 15.56 -19.53 13.61
C VAL A 110 14.18 -18.86 13.74
N VAL A 111 14.03 -17.94 14.70
CA VAL A 111 12.78 -17.20 14.90
C VAL A 111 12.46 -16.31 13.70
N ILE A 112 13.42 -15.54 13.22
CA ILE A 112 13.25 -14.65 12.06
C ILE A 112 12.88 -15.46 10.81
N GLY A 113 13.62 -16.52 10.52
CA GLY A 113 13.35 -17.40 9.38
C GLY A 113 11.99 -18.09 9.48
N GLY A 114 11.60 -18.54 10.67
CA GLY A 114 10.29 -19.12 10.96
C GLY A 114 9.14 -18.13 10.70
N VAL A 115 9.29 -16.87 11.12
CA VAL A 115 8.33 -15.80 10.84
C VAL A 115 8.23 -15.50 9.34
N ILE A 116 9.35 -15.47 8.62
CA ILE A 116 9.35 -15.26 7.16
C ILE A 116 8.63 -16.43 6.47
N MET A 117 9.00 -17.67 6.83
CA MET A 117 8.41 -18.88 6.26
C MET A 117 6.92 -19.00 6.54
N SER A 118 6.47 -18.65 7.74
CA SER A 118 5.06 -18.70 8.12
C SER A 118 4.16 -17.81 7.25
N ARG A 119 4.72 -16.74 6.68
CA ARG A 119 3.98 -15.85 5.76
C ARG A 119 3.62 -16.54 4.44
N SER A 120 4.38 -17.55 4.01
CA SER A 120 4.06 -18.32 2.80
C SER A 120 2.80 -19.18 2.96
N PHE A 121 2.44 -19.54 4.20
CA PHE A 121 1.26 -20.33 4.54
C PHE A 121 0.00 -19.51 4.83
N LEU A 122 0.08 -18.17 4.74
CA LEU A 122 -1.11 -17.33 4.94
C LEU A 122 -2.17 -17.63 3.87
N SER A 123 -3.44 -17.68 4.31
CA SER A 123 -4.56 -17.89 3.39
C SER A 123 -4.67 -16.75 2.35
N ASN A 124 -5.18 -17.08 1.16
CA ASN A 124 -5.44 -16.09 0.11
C ASN A 124 -6.30 -14.93 0.61
N GLU A 125 -7.28 -15.23 1.43
CA GLU A 125 -8.19 -14.24 2.02
C GLU A 125 -7.43 -13.16 2.83
N LYS A 126 -6.40 -13.54 3.60
CA LYS A 126 -5.58 -12.57 4.35
C LYS A 126 -4.79 -11.65 3.43
N PHE A 127 -4.31 -12.15 2.29
CA PHE A 127 -3.62 -11.32 1.30
C PHE A 127 -4.59 -10.38 0.58
N ILE A 128 -5.79 -10.86 0.23
CA ILE A 128 -6.85 -10.04 -0.36
C ILE A 128 -7.25 -8.93 0.61
N LYS A 129 -7.57 -9.24 1.86
CA LYS A 129 -7.90 -8.23 2.89
C LYS A 129 -6.78 -7.20 3.09
N ARG A 130 -5.52 -7.62 2.99
CA ARG A 130 -4.37 -6.69 3.04
C ARG A 130 -4.33 -5.79 1.80
N ALA A 131 -4.54 -6.35 0.62
CA ALA A 131 -4.59 -5.59 -0.62
C ALA A 131 -5.71 -4.55 -0.57
N ASP A 132 -6.93 -4.96 -0.20
CA ASP A 132 -8.09 -4.08 -0.07
C ASP A 132 -7.83 -2.94 0.91
N LYS A 133 -7.26 -3.23 2.09
CA LYS A 133 -6.89 -2.20 3.06
C LYS A 133 -5.87 -1.20 2.49
N GLN A 134 -4.92 -1.65 1.69
CA GLN A 134 -3.95 -0.75 1.05
C GLN A 134 -4.62 0.08 -0.05
N PHE A 135 -5.47 -0.52 -0.86
CA PHE A 135 -6.19 0.17 -1.93
C PHE A 135 -7.18 1.21 -1.37
N GLN A 136 -7.88 0.89 -0.27
CA GLN A 136 -8.71 1.87 0.43
C GLN A 136 -7.88 3.08 0.87
N LYS A 137 -6.72 2.86 1.50
CA LYS A 137 -5.81 3.95 1.87
C LYS A 137 -5.32 4.78 0.68
N VAL A 138 -5.22 4.19 -0.51
CA VAL A 138 -4.88 4.94 -1.74
C VAL A 138 -6.01 5.89 -2.09
N ALA A 139 -7.26 5.40 -2.10
CA ALA A 139 -8.44 6.21 -2.37
C ALA A 139 -8.56 7.38 -1.38
N ASP A 140 -8.43 7.09 -0.07
CA ASP A 140 -8.53 8.11 0.98
C ASP A 140 -7.47 9.22 0.82
N LYS A 141 -6.21 8.84 0.58
CA LYS A 141 -5.11 9.80 0.36
C LYS A 141 -5.26 10.62 -0.91
N LEU A 142 -5.78 10.01 -1.98
CA LEU A 142 -6.06 10.73 -3.21
C LEU A 142 -7.17 11.75 -3.00
N ASN A 143 -8.26 11.38 -2.34
CA ASN A 143 -9.37 12.30 -2.04
C ASN A 143 -8.91 13.46 -1.17
N GLU A 144 -8.08 13.20 -0.16
CA GLU A 144 -7.48 14.26 0.66
C GLU A 144 -6.64 15.22 -0.19
N ALA A 145 -5.79 14.71 -1.08
CA ALA A 145 -4.94 15.54 -1.94
C ALA A 145 -5.75 16.33 -2.98
N ILE A 146 -6.81 15.74 -3.54
CA ILE A 146 -7.73 16.40 -4.46
C ILE A 146 -8.43 17.57 -3.76
N ASN A 147 -8.97 17.33 -2.55
CA ASN A 147 -9.63 18.34 -1.73
C ASN A 147 -8.67 19.49 -1.38
N GLN A 148 -7.45 19.19 -0.98
CA GLN A 148 -6.44 20.21 -0.67
C GLN A 148 -6.09 21.08 -1.88
N GLN A 149 -6.00 20.49 -3.08
CA GLN A 149 -5.74 21.26 -4.31
C GLN A 149 -6.95 22.11 -4.72
N GLY A 150 -8.17 21.59 -4.56
CA GLY A 150 -9.41 22.33 -4.78
C GLY A 150 -9.50 23.56 -3.87
N ASN A 151 -9.26 23.38 -2.58
CA ASN A 151 -9.28 24.47 -1.61
C ASN A 151 -8.22 25.55 -1.88
N LYS A 152 -6.99 25.16 -2.27
CA LYS A 152 -5.94 26.13 -2.67
C LYS A 152 -6.33 26.94 -3.89
N LYS A 153 -6.98 26.32 -4.90
CA LYS A 153 -7.48 27.04 -6.08
C LYS A 153 -8.57 28.03 -5.70
N LEU A 154 -9.53 27.64 -4.85
CA LEU A 154 -10.60 28.51 -4.37
C LEU A 154 -10.04 29.71 -3.58
N GLN A 155 -9.09 29.48 -2.67
CA GLN A 155 -8.43 30.57 -1.92
C GLN A 155 -7.71 31.56 -2.84
N LYS A 156 -7.06 31.07 -3.91
CA LYS A 156 -6.39 31.93 -4.88
C LYS A 156 -7.37 32.78 -5.69
N VAL A 157 -8.57 32.27 -5.97
CA VAL A 157 -9.61 33.01 -6.72
C VAL A 157 -10.30 34.03 -5.83
N MET A 158 -10.52 33.73 -4.54
CA MET A 158 -11.18 34.63 -3.60
C MET A 158 -10.25 35.68 -3.01
N GLY A 159 -8.94 35.49 -3.07
CA GLY A 159 -7.93 36.44 -2.56
C GLY A 159 -7.43 37.45 -3.60
N GLN A 160 -8.01 37.44 -4.80
CA GLN A 160 -7.88 38.48 -5.85
C GLN A 160 -9.16 39.32 -5.91
#